data_8c3feb1b469acacc16485beeb7892626
#
_entry.id   8c3feb1b469acacc16485beeb7892626
#
_cell.length_a   1.000
_cell.length_b   1.000
_cell.length_c   1.000
_cell.angle_alpha   90.00
_cell.angle_beta   90.00
_cell.angle_gamma   90.00
#
_symmetry.space_group_name_H-M   'P 1'
#
loop_
_entity.id
_entity.type
_entity.pdbx_description
1 polymer ?
#
loop_
_entity_poly.entity_id
_entity_poly.type
_entity_poly.pdbx_seq_one_letter_code
_entity_poly.pdbx_strand_id
1 'polypeptide(L)'
;MNKILKSGSCSVVLGSDYYSTFVEKKENKLVKITHIIENHDEFKYLSEVKNIKNYENYYSVPDDIYHLLKPSNSFYNDIKNLVDNTDIFNGANNLYCFYINYAGNKDLIEVISDLDDSTKKNYFDSYNAILKFTKHIMDGIRYLHMNKICHLDIKPENIVINTVKKTSKIIDFGFASKEPFHDFVNNVKGTPGYFPKYFTGENIYPWLPVINANDTFLCRDGKIPMMKNHLLVYKIDSFCLGRVLYFLKYIYDSNQENDDLSCISCIFSTTENNNNINNKLDEIINLLLENNVESRITIQDCFNKFFI
;
A
#
# COMPACT_ATOMS: atom_id res chain seq x y z
N MET A 1 13.47 15.30 -17.25
CA MET A 1 12.45 14.34 -16.76
C MET A 1 13.17 13.18 -16.10
N ASN A 2 12.77 12.79 -14.90
CA ASN A 2 13.39 11.65 -14.23
C ASN A 2 13.04 10.37 -15.02
N LYS A 3 14.08 9.66 -15.45
CA LYS A 3 13.96 8.40 -16.20
C LYS A 3 13.34 7.30 -15.33
N ILE A 4 13.74 7.25 -14.07
CA ILE A 4 13.19 6.34 -13.05
C ILE A 4 12.13 7.11 -12.26
N LEU A 5 10.90 6.58 -12.23
CA LEU A 5 9.81 7.14 -11.44
C LEU A 5 9.81 6.59 -10.01
N LYS A 6 10.11 5.30 -9.86
CA LYS A 6 10.20 4.64 -8.56
C LYS A 6 11.17 3.46 -8.64
N SER A 7 11.91 3.24 -7.54
CA SER A 7 12.79 2.09 -7.33
C SER A 7 12.39 1.41 -6.02
N GLY A 8 12.13 0.12 -6.07
CA GLY A 8 11.85 -0.73 -4.90
C GLY A 8 12.98 -1.74 -4.69
N SER A 9 12.84 -2.65 -3.73
CA SER A 9 13.84 -3.67 -3.41
C SER A 9 14.12 -4.67 -4.54
N CYS A 10 13.15 -4.91 -5.42
CA CYS A 10 13.25 -5.92 -6.47
C CYS A 10 12.83 -5.41 -7.86
N SER A 11 12.45 -4.16 -8.00
CA SER A 11 11.92 -3.63 -9.26
C SER A 11 12.13 -2.12 -9.43
N VAL A 12 12.12 -1.68 -10.68
CA VAL A 12 12.19 -0.27 -11.08
C VAL A 12 11.00 0.04 -11.98
N VAL A 13 10.41 1.23 -11.81
CA VAL A 13 9.33 1.73 -12.67
C VAL A 13 9.84 2.88 -13.51
N LEU A 14 9.68 2.77 -14.82
CA LEU A 14 10.11 3.74 -15.81
C LEU A 14 8.94 4.49 -16.43
N GLY A 15 9.15 5.78 -16.69
CA GLY A 15 8.20 6.61 -17.41
C GLY A 15 8.15 6.29 -18.91
N SER A 16 7.00 6.59 -19.54
CA SER A 16 6.71 6.29 -20.94
C SER A 16 7.73 6.82 -21.93
N ASP A 17 8.36 7.95 -21.64
CA ASP A 17 9.28 8.61 -22.57
C ASP A 17 10.66 7.93 -22.63
N TYR A 18 10.96 7.11 -21.63
CA TYR A 18 12.27 6.46 -21.55
C TYR A 18 12.28 5.04 -22.14
N TYR A 19 11.23 4.26 -21.93
CA TYR A 19 11.21 2.88 -22.40
C TYR A 19 10.90 2.70 -23.90
N SER A 20 10.48 3.76 -24.58
CA SER A 20 10.11 3.72 -26.00
C SER A 20 11.26 3.31 -26.94
N THR A 21 12.48 3.27 -26.44
CA THR A 21 13.66 2.83 -27.22
C THR A 21 13.77 1.31 -27.33
N PHE A 22 13.04 0.53 -26.55
CA PHE A 22 13.16 -0.94 -26.51
C PHE A 22 11.84 -1.69 -26.36
N VAL A 23 10.78 -1.03 -25.93
CA VAL A 23 9.41 -1.57 -25.88
C VAL A 23 8.49 -0.57 -26.57
N GLU A 24 7.44 -1.06 -27.22
CA GLU A 24 6.44 -0.21 -27.83
C GLU A 24 5.83 0.75 -26.80
N LYS A 25 5.79 2.04 -27.14
CA LYS A 25 5.15 3.04 -26.28
C LYS A 25 3.64 2.83 -26.28
N LYS A 26 3.06 2.58 -25.10
CA LYS A 26 1.61 2.49 -24.92
C LYS A 26 1.13 3.69 -24.12
N GLU A 27 0.04 4.29 -24.60
CA GLU A 27 -0.58 5.43 -23.92
C GLU A 27 -1.06 5.07 -22.51
N ASN A 28 -0.82 5.94 -21.55
CA ASN A 28 -1.16 5.75 -20.13
C ASN A 28 -0.55 4.48 -19.47
N LYS A 29 0.52 3.94 -20.03
CA LYS A 29 1.27 2.82 -19.44
C LYS A 29 2.64 3.28 -18.95
N LEU A 30 3.08 2.64 -17.89
CA LEU A 30 4.47 2.67 -17.41
C LEU A 30 5.08 1.31 -17.64
N VAL A 31 6.40 1.19 -17.47
CA VAL A 31 7.09 -0.10 -17.51
C VAL A 31 7.69 -0.40 -16.15
N LYS A 32 7.30 -1.53 -15.58
CA LYS A 32 7.94 -2.12 -14.41
C LYS A 32 8.99 -3.13 -14.88
N ILE A 33 10.21 -3.02 -14.36
CA ILE A 33 11.32 -3.94 -14.64
C ILE A 33 11.66 -4.67 -13.35
N THR A 34 11.79 -5.98 -13.43
CA THR A 34 12.20 -6.84 -12.33
C THR A 34 13.16 -7.93 -12.80
N HIS A 35 13.96 -8.49 -11.90
CA HIS A 35 14.88 -9.58 -12.23
C HIS A 35 14.36 -10.96 -11.83
N ILE A 36 13.27 -11.03 -11.05
CA ILE A 36 12.72 -12.28 -10.53
C ILE A 36 11.32 -12.47 -11.07
N ILE A 37 11.07 -13.54 -11.83
CA ILE A 37 9.71 -13.98 -12.20
C ILE A 37 9.28 -15.20 -11.38
N GLU A 38 10.17 -16.19 -11.20
CA GLU A 38 9.80 -17.51 -10.71
C GLU A 38 9.30 -17.54 -9.26
N ASN A 39 9.58 -16.46 -8.48
CA ASN A 39 9.15 -16.29 -7.10
C ASN A 39 8.28 -15.05 -6.89
N HIS A 40 7.85 -14.37 -7.95
CA HIS A 40 6.98 -13.20 -7.80
C HIS A 40 5.53 -13.64 -7.67
N ASP A 41 5.09 -13.75 -6.42
CA ASP A 41 3.69 -13.96 -6.06
C ASP A 41 2.77 -12.89 -6.69
N GLU A 42 3.33 -11.73 -7.09
CA GLU A 42 2.61 -10.67 -7.81
C GLU A 42 1.90 -11.17 -9.07
N PHE A 43 2.50 -12.12 -9.80
CA PHE A 43 1.91 -12.66 -11.03
C PHE A 43 0.98 -13.85 -10.77
N LYS A 44 1.13 -14.48 -9.61
CA LYS A 44 0.39 -15.69 -9.26
C LYS A 44 -1.13 -15.46 -9.21
N TYR A 45 -1.56 -14.30 -8.72
CA TYR A 45 -2.97 -13.97 -8.55
C TYR A 45 -3.46 -12.87 -9.49
N LEU A 46 -2.66 -12.53 -10.50
CA LEU A 46 -2.93 -11.43 -11.41
C LEU A 46 -4.26 -11.59 -12.16
N SER A 47 -4.52 -12.79 -12.67
CA SER A 47 -5.77 -13.10 -13.39
C SER A 47 -6.98 -12.99 -12.48
N GLU A 48 -6.87 -13.44 -11.24
CA GLU A 48 -7.95 -13.36 -10.26
C GLU A 48 -8.25 -11.90 -9.87
N VAL A 49 -7.21 -11.08 -9.66
CA VAL A 49 -7.39 -9.65 -9.38
C VAL A 49 -8.06 -8.95 -10.55
N LYS A 50 -7.65 -9.25 -11.79
CA LYS A 50 -8.27 -8.69 -13.01
C LYS A 50 -9.72 -9.13 -13.23
N ASN A 51 -10.12 -10.28 -12.70
CA ASN A 51 -11.49 -10.75 -12.73
C ASN A 51 -12.41 -10.05 -11.70
N ILE A 52 -11.86 -9.29 -10.78
CA ILE A 52 -12.65 -8.48 -9.84
C ILE A 52 -13.38 -7.38 -10.63
N LYS A 53 -14.68 -7.27 -10.44
CA LYS A 53 -15.48 -6.25 -11.12
C LYS A 53 -14.94 -4.84 -10.86
N ASN A 54 -14.67 -4.09 -11.92
CA ASN A 54 -14.11 -2.74 -11.87
C ASN A 54 -12.75 -2.64 -11.14
N TYR A 55 -11.92 -3.68 -11.25
CA TYR A 55 -10.63 -3.75 -10.58
C TYR A 55 -9.75 -2.52 -10.85
N GLU A 56 -9.84 -1.93 -12.05
CA GLU A 56 -9.06 -0.75 -12.41
C GLU A 56 -9.38 0.49 -11.55
N ASN A 57 -10.50 0.52 -10.86
CA ASN A 57 -10.82 1.60 -9.93
C ASN A 57 -9.98 1.51 -8.65
N TYR A 58 -9.58 0.31 -8.26
CA TYR A 58 -8.94 0.03 -6.97
C TYR A 58 -7.48 -0.39 -7.08
N TYR A 59 -7.08 -0.99 -8.21
CA TYR A 59 -5.74 -1.59 -8.33
C TYR A 59 -5.04 -1.16 -9.61
N SER A 60 -3.69 -1.15 -9.54
CA SER A 60 -2.86 -1.13 -10.73
C SER A 60 -1.97 -2.36 -10.69
N VAL A 61 -2.19 -3.25 -11.62
CA VAL A 61 -1.50 -4.53 -11.74
C VAL A 61 -0.78 -4.62 -13.09
N PRO A 62 0.31 -5.41 -13.18
CA PRO A 62 0.99 -5.65 -14.45
C PRO A 62 0.10 -6.30 -15.50
N ASP A 63 0.42 -6.04 -16.76
CA ASP A 63 -0.14 -6.80 -17.88
C ASP A 63 0.38 -8.26 -17.85
N ASP A 64 -0.33 -9.20 -18.48
CA ASP A 64 0.01 -10.63 -18.46
C ASP A 64 1.21 -10.95 -19.37
N ILE A 65 1.59 -10.02 -20.23
CA ILE A 65 2.68 -10.19 -21.20
C ILE A 65 3.91 -9.45 -20.69
N TYR A 66 5.04 -10.14 -20.66
CA TYR A 66 6.33 -9.54 -20.34
C TYR A 66 7.30 -9.62 -21.52
N HIS A 67 8.25 -8.71 -21.53
CA HIS A 67 9.39 -8.70 -22.45
C HIS A 67 10.65 -9.12 -21.69
N LEU A 68 11.39 -10.07 -22.25
CA LEU A 68 12.64 -10.54 -21.69
C LEU A 68 13.82 -9.69 -22.22
N LEU A 69 14.55 -9.05 -21.33
CA LEU A 69 15.79 -8.36 -21.62
C LEU A 69 16.99 -9.22 -21.23
N LYS A 70 17.86 -9.51 -22.19
CA LYS A 70 19.11 -10.26 -21.98
C LYS A 70 20.30 -9.31 -21.85
N PRO A 71 21.42 -9.74 -21.23
CA PRO A 71 22.63 -8.91 -21.09
C PRO A 71 23.23 -8.43 -22.40
N SER A 72 22.96 -9.12 -23.52
CA SER A 72 23.38 -8.69 -24.87
C SER A 72 22.60 -7.47 -25.41
N ASN A 73 21.54 -7.06 -24.77
CA ASN A 73 20.78 -5.89 -25.12
C ASN A 73 21.45 -4.63 -24.52
N SER A 74 21.75 -3.62 -25.36
CA SER A 74 22.31 -2.35 -24.87
C SER A 74 21.50 -1.70 -23.78
N PHE A 75 20.18 -1.84 -23.83
CA PHE A 75 19.26 -1.33 -22.83
C PHE A 75 19.39 -2.01 -21.46
N TYR A 76 19.78 -3.29 -21.40
CA TYR A 76 20.09 -3.97 -20.14
C TYR A 76 21.20 -3.22 -19.37
N ASN A 77 22.26 -2.81 -20.07
CA ASN A 77 23.36 -2.06 -19.47
C ASN A 77 22.93 -0.65 -19.06
N ASP A 78 22.09 0.00 -19.88
CA ASP A 78 21.53 1.33 -19.55
C ASP A 78 20.67 1.30 -18.28
N ILE A 79 19.83 0.29 -18.13
CA ILE A 79 19.04 0.08 -16.89
C ILE A 79 19.96 -0.19 -15.70
N LYS A 80 20.93 -1.09 -15.87
CA LYS A 80 21.89 -1.41 -14.83
C LYS A 80 22.65 -0.17 -14.36
N ASN A 81 23.11 0.67 -15.29
CA ASN A 81 23.81 1.92 -15.00
C ASN A 81 22.92 2.98 -14.36
N LEU A 82 21.60 3.00 -14.66
CA LEU A 82 20.64 3.93 -14.04
C LEU A 82 20.35 3.57 -12.57
N VAL A 83 20.52 2.30 -12.23
CA VAL A 83 20.21 1.74 -10.91
C VAL A 83 21.49 1.51 -10.11
N ASP A 84 22.62 2.03 -10.59
CA ASP A 84 24.01 1.74 -10.19
C ASP A 84 24.34 1.90 -8.70
N ASN A 85 23.45 2.46 -7.91
CA ASN A 85 23.59 2.55 -6.45
C ASN A 85 22.68 1.57 -5.69
N THR A 86 22.00 0.69 -6.38
CA THR A 86 21.12 -0.29 -5.77
C THR A 86 21.51 -1.69 -6.24
N ASP A 87 21.72 -2.60 -5.30
CA ASP A 87 21.99 -4.02 -5.59
C ASP A 87 20.81 -4.77 -6.24
N ILE A 88 19.79 -4.04 -6.71
CA ILE A 88 18.51 -4.57 -7.21
C ILE A 88 18.71 -5.60 -8.32
N PHE A 89 19.71 -5.38 -9.20
CA PHE A 89 19.95 -6.26 -10.35
C PHE A 89 21.32 -6.96 -10.30
N ASN A 90 22.01 -6.92 -9.17
CA ASN A 90 23.30 -7.58 -9.01
C ASN A 90 23.17 -9.09 -9.23
N GLY A 91 23.95 -9.62 -10.19
CA GLY A 91 23.93 -11.04 -10.52
C GLY A 91 22.74 -11.51 -11.34
N ALA A 92 21.82 -10.63 -11.73
CA ALA A 92 20.70 -10.99 -12.60
C ALA A 92 21.18 -11.28 -14.01
N ASN A 93 20.85 -12.46 -14.53
CA ASN A 93 21.14 -12.84 -15.92
C ASN A 93 20.06 -12.35 -16.90
N ASN A 94 18.86 -12.09 -16.41
CA ASN A 94 17.72 -11.64 -17.21
C ASN A 94 16.94 -10.58 -16.47
N LEU A 95 16.37 -9.62 -17.21
CA LEU A 95 15.41 -8.66 -16.69
C LEU A 95 14.08 -8.84 -17.42
N TYR A 96 13.00 -8.69 -16.69
CA TYR A 96 11.63 -8.84 -17.19
C TYR A 96 10.91 -7.50 -17.12
N CYS A 97 10.30 -7.10 -18.23
CA CYS A 97 9.61 -5.83 -18.37
C CYS A 97 8.11 -6.05 -18.56
N PHE A 98 7.32 -5.37 -17.76
CA PHE A 98 5.86 -5.41 -17.81
C PHE A 98 5.29 -4.02 -18.01
N TYR A 99 4.22 -3.93 -18.78
CA TYR A 99 3.41 -2.73 -18.76
C TYR A 99 2.53 -2.73 -17.51
N ILE A 100 2.45 -1.58 -16.86
CA ILE A 100 1.51 -1.32 -15.76
C ILE A 100 0.69 -0.09 -16.07
N ASN A 101 -0.55 -0.03 -15.63
CA ASN A 101 -1.38 1.16 -15.76
C ASN A 101 -0.82 2.29 -14.91
N TYR A 102 -0.81 3.51 -15.45
CA TYR A 102 -0.52 4.69 -14.65
C TYR A 102 -1.55 4.85 -13.54
N ALA A 103 -1.14 4.68 -12.30
CA ALA A 103 -2.02 4.75 -11.14
C ALA A 103 -2.18 6.18 -10.60
N GLY A 104 -1.08 6.95 -10.62
CA GLY A 104 -1.04 8.30 -10.08
C GLY A 104 0.37 8.87 -10.11
N ASN A 105 0.53 10.08 -9.60
CA ASN A 105 1.77 10.84 -9.63
C ASN A 105 2.56 10.83 -8.31
N LYS A 106 1.96 10.35 -7.21
CA LYS A 106 2.60 10.22 -5.90
C LYS A 106 2.15 8.95 -5.21
N ASP A 107 3.01 8.35 -4.41
CA ASP A 107 2.54 7.39 -3.41
C ASP A 107 2.05 8.12 -2.15
N LEU A 108 1.39 7.38 -1.26
CA LEU A 108 0.80 7.97 -0.07
C LEU A 108 1.87 8.50 0.91
N ILE A 109 3.09 7.92 0.94
CA ILE A 109 4.16 8.44 1.80
C ILE A 109 4.62 9.82 1.33
N GLU A 110 4.72 10.04 0.01
CA GLU A 110 5.03 11.34 -0.56
C GLU A 110 3.93 12.37 -0.27
N VAL A 111 2.66 11.94 -0.34
CA VAL A 111 1.52 12.81 0.00
C VAL A 111 1.52 13.15 1.49
N ILE A 112 1.82 12.19 2.37
CA ILE A 112 1.96 12.43 3.81
C ILE A 112 3.12 13.38 4.10
N SER A 113 4.25 13.22 3.43
CA SER A 113 5.39 14.14 3.56
C SER A 113 5.06 15.56 3.07
N ASP A 114 4.20 15.69 2.06
CA ASP A 114 3.71 17.01 1.62
C ASP A 114 2.77 17.66 2.64
N LEU A 115 2.08 16.89 3.48
CA LEU A 115 1.26 17.44 4.58
C LEU A 115 2.12 18.20 5.59
N ASP A 116 3.36 17.75 5.82
CA ASP A 116 4.32 18.36 6.74
C ASP A 116 4.97 19.64 6.14
N ASP A 117 4.71 19.95 4.89
CA ASP A 117 5.23 21.13 4.19
C ASP A 117 4.10 22.15 3.94
N SER A 118 4.00 23.15 4.80
CA SER A 118 2.99 24.22 4.72
C SER A 118 3.00 25.00 3.40
N THR A 119 4.07 24.90 2.60
CA THR A 119 4.17 25.56 1.29
C THR A 119 3.47 24.77 0.18
N LYS A 120 3.09 23.51 0.42
CA LYS A 120 2.49 22.64 -0.57
C LYS A 120 0.98 22.57 -0.41
N LYS A 121 0.30 22.42 -1.55
CA LYS A 121 -1.14 22.20 -1.56
C LYS A 121 -1.45 20.84 -0.97
N ASN A 122 -2.16 20.85 0.14
CA ASN A 122 -2.55 19.64 0.85
C ASN A 122 -3.57 18.82 0.04
N TYR A 123 -3.32 17.51 -0.13
CA TYR A 123 -4.26 16.57 -0.74
C TYR A 123 -5.40 16.22 0.24
N PHE A 124 -5.05 16.03 1.51
CA PHE A 124 -6.01 15.81 2.59
C PHE A 124 -6.29 17.13 3.28
N ASP A 125 -7.27 17.86 2.77
CA ASP A 125 -7.67 19.19 3.24
C ASP A 125 -8.64 19.13 4.43
N SER A 126 -9.11 17.95 4.80
CA SER A 126 -10.09 17.76 5.86
C SER A 126 -10.18 16.30 6.30
N TYR A 127 -10.68 16.06 7.51
CA TYR A 127 -11.03 14.70 7.97
C TYR A 127 -12.02 14.00 7.03
N ASN A 128 -12.89 14.76 6.37
CA ASN A 128 -13.81 14.19 5.39
C ASN A 128 -13.08 13.66 4.15
N ALA A 129 -12.00 14.33 3.72
CA ALA A 129 -11.15 13.84 2.63
C ALA A 129 -10.44 12.54 3.05
N ILE A 130 -9.92 12.48 4.27
CA ILE A 130 -9.32 11.26 4.84
C ILE A 130 -10.36 10.13 4.92
N LEU A 131 -11.57 10.42 5.37
CA LEU A 131 -12.64 9.43 5.49
C LEU A 131 -13.09 8.89 4.13
N LYS A 132 -13.18 9.74 3.10
CA LYS A 132 -13.46 9.31 1.72
C LYS A 132 -12.36 8.42 1.15
N PHE A 133 -11.11 8.78 1.39
CA PHE A 133 -9.95 7.95 1.05
C PHE A 133 -10.02 6.61 1.78
N THR A 134 -10.26 6.61 3.09
CA THR A 134 -10.42 5.41 3.91
C THR A 134 -11.48 4.47 3.33
N LYS A 135 -12.66 5.02 3.02
CA LYS A 135 -13.74 4.26 2.40
C LYS A 135 -13.30 3.59 1.10
N HIS A 136 -12.61 4.33 0.23
CA HIS A 136 -12.18 3.83 -1.07
C HIS A 136 -11.14 2.70 -0.95
N ILE A 137 -10.10 2.88 -0.13
CA ILE A 137 -9.07 1.85 0.07
C ILE A 137 -9.67 0.63 0.77
N MET A 138 -10.51 0.84 1.78
CA MET A 138 -11.21 -0.25 2.47
C MET A 138 -12.10 -1.05 1.52
N ASP A 139 -12.80 -0.39 0.59
CA ASP A 139 -13.62 -1.05 -0.42
C ASP A 139 -12.77 -1.89 -1.37
N GLY A 140 -11.61 -1.39 -1.79
CA GLY A 140 -10.64 -2.17 -2.57
C GLY A 140 -10.19 -3.43 -1.81
N ILE A 141 -9.72 -3.31 -0.56
CA ILE A 141 -9.30 -4.49 0.23
C ILE A 141 -10.47 -5.46 0.41
N ARG A 142 -11.67 -4.96 0.65
CA ARG A 142 -12.89 -5.77 0.76
C ARG A 142 -13.15 -6.62 -0.49
N TYR A 143 -12.98 -6.05 -1.69
CA TYR A 143 -13.13 -6.81 -2.94
C TYR A 143 -12.06 -7.91 -3.10
N LEU A 144 -10.81 -7.67 -2.66
CA LEU A 144 -9.80 -8.74 -2.61
C LEU A 144 -10.27 -9.87 -1.69
N HIS A 145 -10.68 -9.55 -0.47
CA HIS A 145 -11.13 -10.52 0.54
C HIS A 145 -12.35 -11.33 0.06
N MET A 146 -13.31 -10.70 -0.61
CA MET A 146 -14.45 -11.39 -1.23
C MET A 146 -14.02 -12.39 -2.31
N ASN A 147 -12.88 -12.16 -2.97
CA ASN A 147 -12.27 -13.09 -3.93
C ASN A 147 -11.21 -14.00 -3.29
N LYS A 148 -11.19 -14.07 -1.94
CA LYS A 148 -10.32 -14.95 -1.16
C LYS A 148 -8.83 -14.62 -1.28
N ILE A 149 -8.49 -13.38 -1.59
CA ILE A 149 -7.14 -12.86 -1.70
C ILE A 149 -6.88 -11.88 -0.55
N CYS A 150 -5.73 -12.01 0.13
CA CYS A 150 -5.17 -11.00 1.02
C CYS A 150 -3.99 -10.32 0.35
N HIS A 151 -3.84 -9.02 0.57
CA HIS A 151 -2.72 -8.25 0.02
C HIS A 151 -1.43 -8.46 0.81
N LEU A 152 -1.52 -8.47 2.15
CA LEU A 152 -0.47 -8.74 3.14
C LEU A 152 0.69 -7.72 3.17
N ASP A 153 0.63 -6.66 2.37
CA ASP A 153 1.62 -5.57 2.37
C ASP A 153 0.97 -4.20 2.14
N ILE A 154 -0.17 -3.95 2.81
CA ILE A 154 -0.81 -2.64 2.79
C ILE A 154 0.05 -1.65 3.59
N LYS A 155 0.62 -0.67 2.89
CA LYS A 155 1.47 0.40 3.44
C LYS A 155 1.38 1.64 2.54
N PRO A 156 1.81 2.82 3.00
CA PRO A 156 1.72 4.05 2.21
C PRO A 156 2.43 3.97 0.85
N GLU A 157 3.56 3.29 0.76
CA GLU A 157 4.32 3.11 -0.47
C GLU A 157 3.57 2.28 -1.53
N ASN A 158 2.64 1.42 -1.09
CA ASN A 158 1.82 0.55 -1.94
C ASN A 158 0.43 1.14 -2.24
N ILE A 159 0.21 2.42 -1.91
CA ILE A 159 -1.00 3.17 -2.26
C ILE A 159 -0.60 4.37 -3.09
N VAL A 160 -0.93 4.37 -4.39
CA VAL A 160 -0.61 5.45 -5.31
C VAL A 160 -1.81 6.37 -5.48
N ILE A 161 -1.55 7.66 -5.42
CA ILE A 161 -2.55 8.73 -5.48
C ILE A 161 -2.35 9.53 -6.78
N ASN A 162 -3.44 9.73 -7.49
CA ASN A 162 -3.52 10.72 -8.55
C ASN A 162 -4.08 12.02 -7.95
N THR A 163 -3.19 12.96 -7.65
CA THR A 163 -3.57 14.21 -6.98
C THR A 163 -4.44 15.13 -7.85
N VAL A 164 -4.39 14.95 -9.18
CA VAL A 164 -5.22 15.71 -10.15
C VAL A 164 -6.63 15.13 -10.23
N LYS A 165 -6.74 13.81 -10.43
CA LYS A 165 -8.03 13.10 -10.54
C LYS A 165 -8.66 12.79 -9.18
N LYS A 166 -7.92 13.00 -8.08
CA LYS A 166 -8.31 12.65 -6.71
C LYS A 166 -8.73 11.17 -6.58
N THR A 167 -7.98 10.29 -7.21
CA THR A 167 -8.17 8.83 -7.14
C THR A 167 -6.95 8.17 -6.49
N SER A 168 -7.17 7.01 -5.87
CA SER A 168 -6.10 6.21 -5.27
C SER A 168 -6.21 4.76 -5.72
N LYS A 169 -5.07 4.07 -5.81
CA LYS A 169 -5.01 2.66 -6.19
C LYS A 169 -4.00 1.91 -5.33
N ILE A 170 -4.33 0.69 -5.00
CA ILE A 170 -3.43 -0.26 -4.36
C ILE A 170 -2.56 -0.89 -5.44
N ILE A 171 -1.27 -1.03 -5.16
CA ILE A 171 -0.27 -1.61 -6.04
C ILE A 171 0.55 -2.66 -5.31
N ASP A 172 1.35 -3.41 -6.05
CA ASP A 172 2.35 -4.36 -5.54
C ASP A 172 1.76 -5.55 -4.78
N PHE A 173 1.36 -6.56 -5.51
CA PHE A 173 0.80 -7.81 -5.01
C PHE A 173 1.87 -8.87 -4.71
N GLY A 174 3.15 -8.46 -4.54
CA GLY A 174 4.28 -9.37 -4.34
C GLY A 174 4.20 -10.22 -3.07
N PHE A 175 3.40 -9.82 -2.08
CA PHE A 175 3.15 -10.58 -0.86
C PHE A 175 1.73 -11.16 -0.80
N ALA A 176 0.93 -10.92 -1.83
CA ALA A 176 -0.44 -11.38 -1.83
C ALA A 176 -0.52 -12.91 -1.68
N SER A 177 -1.55 -13.35 -1.00
CA SER A 177 -1.84 -14.78 -0.81
C SER A 177 -3.33 -15.04 -0.95
N LYS A 178 -3.67 -16.24 -1.45
CA LYS A 178 -5.05 -16.66 -1.67
C LYS A 178 -5.41 -17.81 -0.74
N GLU A 179 -6.66 -17.80 -0.26
CA GLU A 179 -7.20 -18.93 0.53
C GLU A 179 -7.01 -20.27 -0.21
N PRO A 180 -6.48 -21.32 0.44
CA PRO A 180 -6.32 -21.52 1.87
C PRO A 180 -5.04 -21.00 2.51
N PHE A 181 -4.32 -20.05 1.93
CA PHE A 181 -3.14 -19.36 2.47
C PHE A 181 -1.93 -20.25 2.80
N HIS A 182 -1.79 -21.38 2.15
CA HIS A 182 -0.67 -22.31 2.41
C HIS A 182 0.70 -21.67 2.20
N ASP A 183 0.84 -20.84 1.16
CA ASP A 183 2.10 -20.17 0.85
C ASP A 183 2.47 -19.16 1.95
N PHE A 184 1.49 -18.41 2.43
CA PHE A 184 1.70 -17.43 3.49
C PHE A 184 2.08 -18.11 4.81
N VAL A 185 1.38 -19.18 5.19
CA VAL A 185 1.65 -19.93 6.44
C VAL A 185 3.06 -20.50 6.46
N ASN A 186 3.56 -20.95 5.29
CA ASN A 186 4.90 -21.53 5.17
C ASN A 186 6.01 -20.47 5.08
N ASN A 187 5.68 -19.27 4.65
CA ASN A 187 6.65 -18.19 4.42
C ASN A 187 5.99 -16.83 4.71
N VAL A 188 5.84 -16.53 6.00
CA VAL A 188 5.26 -15.27 6.45
C VAL A 188 6.14 -14.10 6.00
N LYS A 189 5.55 -13.18 5.24
CA LYS A 189 6.18 -11.97 4.74
C LYS A 189 5.31 -10.77 5.09
N GLY A 190 5.92 -9.62 5.23
CA GLY A 190 5.24 -8.35 5.48
C GLY A 190 6.25 -7.25 5.77
N THR A 191 5.84 -5.99 5.67
CA THR A 191 6.71 -4.85 5.93
C THR A 191 6.70 -4.53 7.43
N PRO A 192 7.89 -4.55 8.12
CA PRO A 192 7.98 -4.15 9.52
C PRO A 192 7.35 -2.78 9.77
N GLY A 193 6.66 -2.65 10.90
CA GLY A 193 5.97 -1.41 11.29
C GLY A 193 4.54 -1.29 10.78
N TYR A 194 4.22 -1.86 9.63
CA TYR A 194 2.84 -1.96 9.11
C TYR A 194 2.23 -3.34 9.34
N PHE A 195 3.04 -4.36 9.34
CA PHE A 195 2.63 -5.73 9.65
C PHE A 195 2.58 -5.94 11.18
N PRO A 196 1.70 -6.81 11.72
CA PRO A 196 1.67 -7.09 13.15
C PRO A 196 3.05 -7.54 13.67
N LYS A 197 3.50 -6.96 14.77
CA LYS A 197 4.87 -7.02 15.34
C LYS A 197 5.44 -8.44 15.55
N TYR A 198 4.53 -9.40 15.58
CA TYR A 198 4.77 -10.81 15.79
C TYR A 198 5.75 -11.47 14.84
N PHE A 199 5.77 -10.96 13.59
CA PHE A 199 6.52 -11.57 12.52
C PHE A 199 7.87 -10.90 12.27
N THR A 200 8.13 -9.76 12.87
CA THR A 200 9.29 -8.92 12.49
C THR A 200 10.20 -8.50 13.64
N GLY A 201 9.83 -8.77 14.90
CA GLY A 201 10.68 -8.57 16.08
C GLY A 201 10.97 -7.14 16.49
N GLU A 202 11.21 -6.21 15.59
CA GLU A 202 11.56 -4.82 15.90
C GLU A 202 10.83 -3.79 15.01
N ASN A 203 10.56 -2.63 15.57
CA ASN A 203 10.01 -1.50 14.82
C ASN A 203 11.18 -0.78 14.12
N ILE A 204 11.44 -1.10 12.85
CA ILE A 204 12.55 -0.49 12.08
C ILE A 204 12.22 0.89 11.54
N TYR A 205 11.01 1.37 11.71
CA TYR A 205 10.64 2.74 11.34
C TYR A 205 10.50 3.61 12.61
N PRO A 206 11.57 4.31 13.05
CA PRO A 206 11.54 5.10 14.29
C PRO A 206 10.55 6.26 14.25
N TRP A 207 10.13 6.71 13.07
CA TRP A 207 9.11 7.75 12.89
C TRP A 207 7.67 7.24 12.95
N LEU A 208 7.44 5.92 12.89
CA LEU A 208 6.10 5.39 13.10
C LEU A 208 5.77 5.44 14.59
N PRO A 209 4.69 6.12 14.99
CA PRO A 209 4.28 6.15 16.39
C PRO A 209 4.17 4.74 16.96
N VAL A 210 4.74 4.53 18.14
CA VAL A 210 4.70 3.23 18.82
C VAL A 210 3.27 2.98 19.26
N ILE A 211 2.57 2.09 18.57
CA ILE A 211 1.33 1.50 19.07
C ILE A 211 1.73 0.37 20.01
N ASN A 212 1.09 0.32 21.17
CA ASN A 212 1.43 -0.53 22.32
C ASN A 212 2.03 -1.90 21.96
N ALA A 213 3.07 -2.27 22.72
CA ALA A 213 3.98 -3.39 22.51
C ALA A 213 3.35 -4.81 22.56
N ASN A 214 2.05 -4.94 22.80
CA ASN A 214 1.38 -6.20 23.11
C ASN A 214 0.56 -6.77 21.94
N ASP A 215 0.99 -6.54 20.72
CA ASP A 215 0.33 -7.13 19.55
C ASP A 215 0.54 -8.65 19.56
N THR A 216 -0.43 -9.35 20.14
CA THR A 216 -0.33 -10.78 20.38
C THR A 216 -0.98 -11.59 19.26
N PHE A 217 -0.24 -11.77 18.17
CA PHE A 217 -0.51 -12.87 17.25
C PHE A 217 -0.03 -14.22 17.82
N LEU A 218 0.31 -14.30 19.12
CA LEU A 218 0.95 -15.43 19.75
C LEU A 218 0.09 -16.68 19.77
N CYS A 219 0.63 -17.65 19.11
CA CYS A 219 0.50 -19.02 19.58
C CYS A 219 1.42 -19.27 20.76
N ARG A 220 0.87 -19.73 21.85
CA ARG A 220 1.66 -20.22 22.99
C ARG A 220 2.70 -21.28 22.61
N ASP A 221 2.56 -21.92 21.46
CA ASP A 221 3.37 -23.06 21.01
C ASP A 221 4.25 -22.74 19.78
N GLY A 222 4.46 -21.47 19.43
CA GLY A 222 5.27 -21.08 18.25
C GLY A 222 4.65 -21.48 16.90
N LYS A 223 3.43 -22.02 16.88
CA LYS A 223 2.68 -22.36 15.66
C LYS A 223 1.69 -21.25 15.38
N ILE A 224 1.64 -20.80 14.13
CA ILE A 224 0.74 -19.75 13.71
C ILE A 224 -0.72 -20.27 13.82
N PRO A 225 -1.61 -19.64 14.64
CA PRO A 225 -3.01 -20.11 14.82
C PRO A 225 -3.81 -20.13 13.53
N MET A 226 -3.31 -19.44 12.52
CA MET A 226 -3.93 -19.23 11.22
C MET A 226 -4.21 -20.51 10.44
N MET A 227 -3.49 -21.59 10.70
CA MET A 227 -3.72 -22.87 10.01
C MET A 227 -5.14 -23.42 10.17
N LYS A 228 -5.87 -22.96 11.22
CA LYS A 228 -7.24 -23.47 11.52
C LYS A 228 -8.32 -22.43 11.24
N ASN A 229 -7.97 -21.16 11.11
CA ASN A 229 -8.95 -20.08 10.92
C ASN A 229 -8.45 -19.06 9.90
N HIS A 230 -8.84 -19.22 8.66
CA HIS A 230 -8.49 -18.34 7.54
C HIS A 230 -8.91 -16.87 7.77
N LEU A 231 -9.95 -16.63 8.60
CA LEU A 231 -10.38 -15.28 8.95
C LEU A 231 -9.28 -14.46 9.62
N LEU A 232 -8.33 -15.08 10.31
CA LEU A 232 -7.23 -14.37 10.96
C LEU A 232 -6.26 -13.78 9.94
N VAL A 233 -6.10 -14.40 8.77
CA VAL A 233 -5.23 -13.87 7.70
C VAL A 233 -5.81 -12.57 7.14
N TYR A 234 -7.12 -12.50 6.92
CA TYR A 234 -7.79 -11.27 6.48
C TYR A 234 -7.61 -10.10 7.45
N LYS A 235 -7.51 -10.40 8.75
CA LYS A 235 -7.31 -9.39 9.80
C LYS A 235 -5.88 -8.81 9.83
N ILE A 236 -4.95 -9.38 9.07
CA ILE A 236 -3.63 -8.77 8.83
C ILE A 236 -3.80 -7.51 7.98
N ASP A 237 -4.53 -7.59 6.86
CA ASP A 237 -4.81 -6.41 6.03
C ASP A 237 -5.58 -5.34 6.82
N SER A 238 -6.46 -5.75 7.76
CA SER A 238 -7.13 -4.83 8.68
C SER A 238 -6.13 -4.05 9.53
N PHE A 239 -5.17 -4.75 10.14
CA PHE A 239 -4.12 -4.12 10.95
C PHE A 239 -3.24 -3.20 10.10
N CYS A 240 -2.78 -3.66 8.94
CA CYS A 240 -1.95 -2.87 8.02
C CYS A 240 -2.65 -1.56 7.63
N LEU A 241 -3.94 -1.63 7.26
CA LEU A 241 -4.73 -0.43 6.97
C LEU A 241 -4.88 0.47 8.21
N GLY A 242 -5.12 -0.11 9.38
CA GLY A 242 -5.19 0.63 10.64
C GLY A 242 -3.91 1.44 10.90
N ARG A 243 -2.73 0.85 10.63
CA ARG A 243 -1.41 1.52 10.74
C ARG A 243 -1.28 2.68 9.76
N VAL A 244 -1.68 2.47 8.51
CA VAL A 244 -1.66 3.53 7.48
C VAL A 244 -2.53 4.71 7.89
N LEU A 245 -3.75 4.45 8.35
CA LEU A 245 -4.69 5.49 8.76
C LEU A 245 -4.24 6.22 10.02
N TYR A 246 -3.70 5.49 11.00
CA TYR A 246 -3.14 6.07 12.20
C TYR A 246 -2.00 7.04 11.88
N PHE A 247 -1.06 6.63 11.02
CA PHE A 247 0.06 7.47 10.59
C PHE A 247 -0.42 8.71 9.84
N LEU A 248 -1.33 8.54 8.87
CA LEU A 248 -1.92 9.65 8.12
C LEU A 248 -2.61 10.65 9.04
N LYS A 249 -3.44 10.15 9.97
CA LYS A 249 -4.15 11.02 10.93
C LYS A 249 -3.19 11.73 11.86
N TYR A 250 -2.18 11.03 12.39
CA TYR A 250 -1.20 11.63 13.29
C TYR A 250 -0.49 12.83 12.66
N ILE A 251 -0.02 12.69 11.42
CA ILE A 251 0.63 13.80 10.70
C ILE A 251 -0.37 14.92 10.38
N TYR A 252 -1.60 14.56 9.99
CA TYR A 252 -2.64 15.56 9.74
C TYR A 252 -2.96 16.39 11.00
N ASP A 253 -3.15 15.75 12.15
CA ASP A 253 -3.46 16.40 13.43
C ASP A 253 -2.30 17.30 13.88
N SER A 254 -1.05 16.82 13.80
CA SER A 254 0.15 17.59 14.16
C SER A 254 0.28 18.89 13.36
N ASN A 255 -0.16 18.91 12.12
CA ASN A 255 -0.13 20.10 11.27
C ASN A 255 -1.26 21.08 11.58
N GLN A 256 -2.43 20.59 12.02
CA GLN A 256 -3.52 21.49 12.44
C GLN A 256 -3.14 22.24 13.73
N GLU A 257 -2.45 21.60 14.68
CA GLU A 257 -2.01 22.25 15.92
C GLU A 257 -0.98 23.36 15.68
N ASN A 258 -0.15 23.25 14.64
CA ASN A 258 0.83 24.28 14.26
C ASN A 258 0.20 25.49 13.56
N ASP A 259 -0.91 25.32 12.84
CA ASP A 259 -1.62 26.41 12.16
C ASP A 259 -2.54 27.22 13.10
N ASP A 260 -3.02 26.61 14.20
CA ASP A 260 -3.96 27.27 15.14
C ASP A 260 -3.33 28.37 16.00
N LEU A 261 -2.02 28.54 15.98
CA LEU A 261 -1.36 29.66 16.67
C LEU A 261 -1.59 31.03 15.99
N SER A 262 -2.20 31.07 14.81
CA SER A 262 -2.39 32.32 14.05
C SER A 262 -3.84 32.79 13.87
N CYS A 263 -4.86 32.04 14.26
CA CYS A 263 -6.26 32.44 14.04
C CYS A 263 -7.26 31.97 15.10
N ILE A 264 -7.40 32.73 16.18
CA ILE A 264 -8.41 32.49 17.24
C ILE A 264 -9.89 32.70 16.78
N SER A 265 -10.10 33.25 15.59
CA SER A 265 -11.44 33.62 15.10
C SER A 265 -12.19 32.54 14.31
N CYS A 266 -11.53 31.46 13.89
CA CYS A 266 -12.15 30.38 13.09
C CYS A 266 -12.75 29.23 13.90
N ILE A 267 -12.59 29.22 15.22
CA ILE A 267 -12.90 28.09 16.12
C ILE A 267 -14.41 27.86 16.33
N PHE A 268 -15.28 28.81 16.01
CA PHE A 268 -16.69 28.76 16.47
C PHE A 268 -17.75 28.32 15.45
N SER A 269 -17.42 27.98 14.20
CA SER A 269 -18.48 27.69 13.19
C SER A 269 -18.44 26.32 12.52
N THR A 270 -17.44 25.47 12.80
CA THR A 270 -17.32 24.15 12.11
C THR A 270 -17.11 22.96 13.07
N THR A 271 -17.16 23.15 14.38
CA THR A 271 -16.65 22.20 15.38
C THR A 271 -17.50 20.93 15.55
N GLU A 272 -18.83 20.99 15.46
CA GLU A 272 -19.65 19.80 15.71
C GLU A 272 -19.53 18.72 14.63
N ASN A 273 -19.51 19.09 13.37
CA ASN A 273 -19.37 18.13 12.26
C ASN A 273 -17.96 17.54 12.18
N ASN A 274 -16.94 18.35 12.39
CA ASN A 274 -15.54 17.89 12.36
C ASN A 274 -15.25 16.95 13.55
N ASN A 275 -15.75 17.24 14.75
CA ASN A 275 -15.59 16.35 15.92
C ASN A 275 -16.25 14.99 15.70
N ASN A 276 -17.43 14.95 15.08
CA ASN A 276 -18.12 13.70 14.80
C ASN A 276 -17.38 12.84 13.75
N ILE A 277 -16.84 13.47 12.70
CA ILE A 277 -16.06 12.80 11.66
C ILE A 277 -14.70 12.34 12.22
N ASN A 278 -14.04 13.15 13.04
CA ASN A 278 -12.80 12.79 13.70
C ASN A 278 -13.02 11.57 14.62
N ASN A 279 -14.05 11.61 15.48
CA ASN A 279 -14.42 10.48 16.35
C ASN A 279 -14.71 9.20 15.55
N LYS A 280 -15.36 9.32 14.38
CA LYS A 280 -15.60 8.19 13.48
C LYS A 280 -14.31 7.60 12.92
N LEU A 281 -13.35 8.44 12.53
CA LEU A 281 -12.05 7.98 12.04
C LEU A 281 -11.25 7.29 13.15
N ASP A 282 -11.26 7.84 14.36
CA ASP A 282 -10.61 7.25 15.53
C ASP A 282 -11.24 5.88 15.87
N GLU A 283 -12.55 5.75 15.81
CA GLU A 283 -13.22 4.46 16.05
C GLU A 283 -12.82 3.42 15.00
N ILE A 284 -12.76 3.80 13.72
CA ILE A 284 -12.27 2.92 12.64
C ILE A 284 -10.86 2.45 12.94
N ILE A 285 -9.94 3.39 13.23
CA ILE A 285 -8.54 3.09 13.51
C ILE A 285 -8.41 2.14 14.71
N ASN A 286 -9.09 2.42 15.82
CA ASN A 286 -9.03 1.60 17.03
C ASN A 286 -9.52 0.17 16.78
N LEU A 287 -10.61 -0.02 16.03
CA LEU A 287 -11.13 -1.34 15.70
C LEU A 287 -10.21 -2.14 14.78
N LEU A 288 -9.55 -1.45 13.84
CA LEU A 288 -8.58 -2.08 12.93
C LEU A 288 -7.27 -2.44 13.64
N LEU A 289 -6.87 -1.67 14.65
CA LEU A 289 -5.64 -1.86 15.43
C LEU A 289 -5.86 -2.67 16.71
N GLU A 290 -7.06 -3.25 16.92
CA GLU A 290 -7.29 -4.12 18.08
C GLU A 290 -6.18 -5.16 18.21
N ASN A 291 -5.55 -5.21 19.40
CA ASN A 291 -4.37 -6.04 19.65
C ASN A 291 -4.69 -7.53 19.54
N ASN A 292 -5.84 -7.93 20.10
CA ASN A 292 -6.28 -9.31 19.97
C ASN A 292 -6.82 -9.56 18.57
N VAL A 293 -6.11 -10.38 17.79
CA VAL A 293 -6.50 -10.70 16.41
C VAL A 293 -7.88 -11.33 16.31
N GLU A 294 -8.32 -12.09 17.31
CA GLU A 294 -9.65 -12.70 17.29
C GLU A 294 -10.74 -11.63 17.42
N SER A 295 -10.51 -10.61 18.24
CA SER A 295 -11.42 -9.46 18.44
C SER A 295 -11.29 -8.39 17.38
N ARG A 296 -10.15 -8.30 16.66
CA ARG A 296 -9.94 -7.32 15.60
C ARG A 296 -11.02 -7.44 14.55
N ILE A 297 -11.57 -6.29 14.13
CA ILE A 297 -12.60 -6.25 13.10
C ILE A 297 -12.05 -6.65 11.71
N THR A 298 -12.84 -7.35 10.90
CA THR A 298 -12.50 -7.55 9.49
C THR A 298 -12.76 -6.28 8.67
N ILE A 299 -12.12 -6.14 7.52
CA ILE A 299 -12.40 -5.02 6.60
C ILE A 299 -13.88 -5.02 6.18
N GLN A 300 -14.46 -6.19 5.92
CA GLN A 300 -15.88 -6.30 5.54
C GLN A 300 -16.81 -5.78 6.63
N ASP A 301 -16.59 -6.20 7.88
CA ASP A 301 -17.46 -5.79 9.00
C ASP A 301 -17.27 -4.31 9.34
N CYS A 302 -16.03 -3.82 9.26
CA CYS A 302 -15.72 -2.40 9.43
C CYS A 302 -16.40 -1.54 8.35
N PHE A 303 -16.31 -1.96 7.09
CA PHE A 303 -16.97 -1.27 5.99
C PHE A 303 -18.50 -1.23 6.17
N ASN A 304 -19.10 -2.35 6.54
CA ASN A 304 -20.55 -2.43 6.79
C ASN A 304 -20.96 -1.50 7.94
N LYS A 305 -20.18 -1.47 9.03
CA LYS A 305 -20.49 -0.65 10.22
C LYS A 305 -20.46 0.85 9.93
N PHE A 306 -19.53 1.32 9.09
CA PHE A 306 -19.28 2.76 8.94
C PHE A 306 -19.71 3.35 7.60
N PHE A 307 -19.94 2.54 6.58
CA PHE A 307 -20.14 3.05 5.21
C PHE A 307 -21.39 2.51 4.49
N ILE A 308 -22.11 1.55 5.09
CA ILE A 308 -23.43 1.10 4.67
C ILE A 308 -24.48 1.58 5.67
#